data_d19d755186e93ef0935f3f274321b50a
#
_entry.id   d19d755186e93ef0935f3f274321b50a
#
_cell.length_a   1.000
_cell.length_b   1.000
_cell.length_c   1.000
_cell.angle_alpha   90.00
_cell.angle_beta   90.00
_cell.angle_gamma   90.00
#
_symmetry.space_group_name_H-M   'P 1'
#
loop_
_entity.id
_entity.type
_entity.pdbx_description
1 polymer ?
#
loop_
_entity_poly.entity_id
_entity_poly.type
_entity_poly.pdbx_seq_one_letter_code
_entity_poly.pdbx_strand_id
1 'polypeptide(L)'
;MNKIKIIVCGARGKMGSLILKLAGEKENFLVRGIVENKNHPDIGKKIDGYILSDNLSNISTGKEIVIDFTVSTATEEFLNICENKGNPIVIG
;
A
#
# COMPACT_ATOMS: atom_id res chain seq x y z
N MET A 1 3.10 -22.51 2.56
CA MET A 1 4.25 -21.61 2.56
C MET A 1 3.81 -20.19 2.88
N ASN A 2 4.52 -19.51 3.77
CA ASN A 2 4.16 -18.15 4.18
C ASN A 2 4.50 -17.15 3.07
N LYS A 3 3.53 -16.34 2.73
CA LYS A 3 3.72 -15.25 1.77
C LYS A 3 4.09 -13.96 2.49
N ILE A 4 4.88 -13.13 1.84
CA ILE A 4 5.18 -11.78 2.30
C ILE A 4 3.99 -10.91 1.95
N LYS A 5 3.32 -10.37 2.96
CA LYS A 5 2.14 -9.52 2.78
C LYS A 5 2.58 -8.08 2.63
N ILE A 6 2.09 -7.41 1.60
CA ILE A 6 2.43 -6.01 1.32
C ILE A 6 1.19 -5.14 1.14
N ILE A 7 1.35 -3.86 1.47
CA ILE A 7 0.38 -2.82 1.15
C ILE A 7 1.13 -1.76 0.35
N VAL A 8 0.60 -1.37 -0.80
CA VAL A 8 1.24 -0.40 -1.67
C VAL A 8 0.53 0.94 -1.52
N CYS A 9 1.25 1.96 -1.06
CA CYS A 9 0.78 3.33 -0.97
C CYS A 9 1.33 4.13 -2.17
N GLY A 10 0.48 4.93 -2.78
CA GLY A 10 0.80 5.56 -4.07
C GLY A 10 0.59 4.58 -5.22
N ALA A 11 -0.37 3.68 -5.10
CA ALA A 11 -0.58 2.56 -6.01
C ALA A 11 -0.94 2.98 -7.43
N ARG A 12 -1.49 4.17 -7.63
CA ARG A 12 -1.85 4.69 -8.96
C ARG A 12 -0.71 5.47 -9.60
N GLY A 13 0.35 5.78 -8.86
CA GLY A 13 1.55 6.40 -9.40
C GLY A 13 2.35 5.43 -10.25
N LYS A 14 3.36 5.95 -10.94
CA LYS A 14 4.19 5.18 -11.87
C LYS A 14 4.91 4.01 -11.19
N MET A 15 5.59 4.29 -10.08
CA MET A 15 6.33 3.26 -9.34
C MET A 15 5.40 2.34 -8.56
N GLY A 16 4.37 2.90 -7.95
CA GLY A 16 3.40 2.09 -7.19
C GLY A 16 2.66 1.09 -8.08
N SER A 17 2.26 1.52 -9.28
CA SER A 17 1.61 0.63 -10.26
C SER A 17 2.53 -0.49 -10.72
N LEU A 18 3.80 -0.18 -10.93
CA LEU A 18 4.80 -1.18 -11.34
C LEU A 18 5.03 -2.21 -10.23
N ILE A 19 5.16 -1.77 -9.00
CA ILE A 19 5.34 -2.65 -7.84
C ILE A 19 4.12 -3.56 -7.67
N LEU A 20 2.92 -3.01 -7.82
CA LEU A 20 1.69 -3.77 -7.72
C LEU A 20 1.65 -4.90 -8.77
N LYS A 21 2.03 -4.58 -10.00
CA LYS A 21 2.10 -5.56 -11.09
C LYS A 21 3.13 -6.65 -10.80
N LEU A 22 4.34 -6.26 -10.40
CA LEU A 22 5.42 -7.21 -10.13
C LEU A 22 5.09 -8.12 -8.95
N ALA A 23 4.50 -7.57 -7.89
CA ALA A 23 4.10 -8.37 -6.74
C ALA A 23 3.01 -9.39 -7.09
N GLY A 24 2.08 -9.01 -7.98
CA GLY A 24 1.04 -9.92 -8.45
C GLY A 24 1.55 -11.08 -9.28
N GLU A 25 2.74 -10.95 -9.88
CA GLU A 25 3.39 -11.99 -10.68
C GLU A 25 4.24 -12.96 -9.85
N LYS A 26 4.50 -12.64 -8.57
CA LYS A 26 5.35 -13.44 -7.70
C LYS A 26 4.52 -14.24 -6.70
N GLU A 27 4.75 -15.53 -6.64
CA GLU A 27 4.00 -16.43 -5.76
C GLU A 27 4.26 -16.18 -4.27
N ASN A 28 5.43 -15.68 -3.93
CA ASN A 28 5.83 -15.45 -2.54
C ASN A 28 5.34 -14.11 -1.98
N PHE A 29 4.71 -13.27 -2.78
CA PHE A 29 4.10 -12.00 -2.31
C PHE A 29 2.59 -12.09 -2.35
N LEU A 30 1.96 -11.45 -1.37
CA LEU A 30 0.52 -11.28 -1.32
C LEU A 30 0.23 -9.80 -1.11
N VAL A 31 -0.42 -9.17 -2.09
CA VAL A 31 -0.88 -7.79 -1.96
C VAL A 31 -2.15 -7.79 -1.11
N ARG A 32 -2.09 -7.17 0.06
CA ARG A 32 -3.22 -7.09 0.98
C ARG A 32 -4.08 -5.86 0.74
N GLY A 33 -3.51 -4.83 0.15
CA GLY A 33 -4.26 -3.62 -0.11
C GLY A 33 -3.46 -2.60 -0.89
N ILE A 34 -4.18 -1.63 -1.42
CA ILE A 34 -3.63 -0.50 -2.16
C ILE A 34 -4.21 0.79 -1.62
N VAL A 35 -3.36 1.82 -1.52
CA VAL A 35 -3.72 3.09 -0.90
C VAL A 35 -3.30 4.25 -1.79
N GLU A 36 -4.10 5.29 -1.79
CA GLU A 36 -3.77 6.56 -2.42
C GLU A 36 -4.20 7.71 -1.52
N ASN A 37 -3.77 8.92 -1.91
CA ASN A 37 -4.18 10.17 -1.27
C ASN A 37 -5.70 10.30 -1.31
N LYS A 38 -6.29 10.81 -0.26
CA LYS A 38 -7.75 10.89 -0.12
C LYS A 38 -8.46 11.73 -1.17
N ASN A 39 -7.71 12.58 -1.87
CA ASN A 39 -8.26 13.37 -2.96
C ASN A 39 -8.14 12.69 -4.32
N HIS A 40 -7.59 11.49 -4.39
CA HIS A 40 -7.41 10.77 -5.64
C HIS A 40 -8.78 10.39 -6.23
N PRO A 41 -9.01 10.63 -7.54
CA PRO A 41 -10.32 10.39 -8.16
C PRO A 41 -10.72 8.91 -8.21
N ASP A 42 -9.78 8.00 -8.07
CA ASP A 42 -10.04 6.56 -8.14
C ASP A 42 -10.33 5.90 -6.79
N ILE A 43 -10.38 6.66 -5.70
CA ILE A 43 -10.71 6.12 -4.38
C ILE A 43 -12.08 5.42 -4.43
N GLY A 44 -12.14 4.21 -3.92
CA GLY A 44 -13.35 3.37 -3.94
C GLY A 44 -13.50 2.52 -5.18
N LYS A 45 -12.69 2.75 -6.21
CA LYS A 45 -12.73 1.95 -7.44
C LYS A 45 -11.90 0.68 -7.30
N LYS A 46 -12.27 -0.32 -8.06
CA LYS A 46 -11.54 -1.59 -8.10
C LYS A 46 -10.40 -1.51 -9.12
N ILE A 47 -9.17 -1.67 -8.65
CA ILE A 47 -7.95 -1.62 -9.46
C ILE A 47 -7.24 -2.96 -9.33
N ASP A 48 -7.10 -3.69 -10.43
CA ASP A 48 -6.43 -5.00 -10.47
C ASP A 48 -6.94 -5.98 -9.40
N GLY A 49 -8.24 -5.91 -9.09
CA GLY A 49 -8.86 -6.78 -8.10
C GLY A 49 -8.89 -6.23 -6.68
N TYR A 50 -8.31 -5.05 -6.43
CA TYR A 50 -8.25 -4.42 -5.10
C TYR A 50 -9.06 -3.13 -5.10
N ILE A 51 -9.78 -2.87 -4.02
CA ILE A 51 -10.46 -1.59 -3.83
C ILE A 51 -9.44 -0.56 -3.37
N LEU A 52 -9.30 0.52 -4.12
CA LEU A 52 -8.36 1.59 -3.78
C LEU A 52 -8.88 2.35 -2.55
N SER A 53 -8.10 2.34 -1.49
CA SER A 53 -8.44 2.97 -0.22
C SER A 53 -7.69 4.27 -0.01
N ASP A 54 -8.25 5.18 0.74
CA ASP A 54 -7.56 6.36 1.25
C ASP A 54 -7.15 6.20 2.72
N ASN A 55 -7.35 5.02 3.29
CA ASN A 55 -7.17 4.81 4.74
C ASN A 55 -6.32 3.58 5.03
N LEU A 56 -5.01 3.79 5.16
CA LEU A 56 -4.06 2.73 5.50
C LEU A 56 -4.41 2.09 6.84
N SER A 57 -4.85 2.88 7.81
CA SER A 57 -5.17 2.38 9.15
C SER A 57 -6.27 1.33 9.13
N ASN A 58 -7.25 1.46 8.24
CA ASN A 58 -8.37 0.51 8.15
C ASN A 58 -7.97 -0.82 7.52
N ILE A 59 -6.96 -0.84 6.66
CA ILE A 59 -6.57 -2.07 5.95
C ILE A 59 -5.35 -2.76 6.54
N SER A 60 -4.54 -2.05 7.32
CA SER A 60 -3.35 -2.63 7.94
C SER A 60 -3.69 -3.42 9.19
N THR A 61 -3.11 -4.62 9.30
CA THR A 61 -3.16 -5.45 10.51
C THR A 61 -1.90 -5.32 11.38
N GLY A 62 -0.92 -4.53 10.93
CA GLY A 62 0.37 -4.39 11.60
C GLY A 62 1.41 -5.41 11.13
N LYS A 63 1.02 -6.38 10.31
CA LYS A 63 1.91 -7.47 9.86
C LYS A 63 2.42 -7.31 8.44
N GLU A 64 1.82 -6.44 7.66
CA GLU A 64 2.22 -6.21 6.28
C GLU A 64 3.43 -5.29 6.21
N ILE A 65 4.24 -5.45 5.17
CA ILE A 65 5.24 -4.46 4.80
C ILE A 65 4.55 -3.38 3.98
N VAL A 66 4.64 -2.14 4.41
CA VAL A 66 4.07 -1.00 3.69
C VAL A 66 5.14 -0.44 2.76
N ILE A 67 4.83 -0.36 1.48
CA ILE A 67 5.73 0.22 0.47
C ILE A 67 5.11 1.53 0.02
N ASP A 68 5.80 2.64 0.26
CA ASP A 68 5.26 3.98 0.09
C ASP A 68 5.98 4.76 -1.03
N PHE A 69 5.25 5.08 -2.07
CA PHE A 69 5.67 5.94 -3.18
C PHE A 69 4.83 7.22 -3.27
N THR A 70 4.26 7.67 -2.15
CA THR A 70 3.46 8.89 -2.12
C THR A 70 4.34 10.13 -1.96
N VAL A 71 3.70 11.30 -2.00
CA VAL A 71 4.36 12.56 -1.70
C VAL A 71 4.65 12.68 -0.20
N SER A 72 5.61 13.51 0.17
CA SER A 72 6.16 13.61 1.53
C SER A 72 5.12 13.83 2.64
N THR A 73 4.06 14.60 2.39
CA THR A 73 3.02 14.86 3.41
C THR A 73 2.22 13.58 3.74
N ALA A 74 1.89 12.80 2.73
CA ALA A 74 1.22 11.53 2.93
C ALA A 74 2.15 10.50 3.59
N THR A 75 3.42 10.51 3.24
CA THR A 75 4.44 9.64 3.84
C THR A 75 4.52 9.83 5.35
N GLU A 76 4.46 11.07 5.83
CA GLU A 76 4.50 11.36 7.25
C GLU A 76 3.32 10.73 8.00
N GLU A 77 2.12 10.83 7.45
CA GLU A 77 0.93 10.18 7.99
C GLU A 77 1.10 8.65 8.01
N PHE A 78 1.59 8.07 6.94
CA PHE A 78 1.80 6.62 6.85
C PHE A 78 2.87 6.13 7.83
N LEU A 79 3.94 6.89 8.04
CA LEU A 79 4.95 6.59 9.04
C LEU A 79 4.34 6.50 10.44
N ASN A 80 3.49 7.44 10.79
CA ASN A 80 2.81 7.45 12.09
C ASN A 80 1.91 6.23 12.26
N ILE A 81 1.15 5.87 11.24
CA ILE A 81 0.27 4.71 11.26
C ILE A 81 1.10 3.42 11.42
N CYS A 82 2.16 3.28 10.65
CA CYS A 82 3.02 2.11 10.70
C CYS A 82 3.72 1.97 12.06
N GLU A 83 4.19 3.07 12.63
CA GLU A 83 4.78 3.07 13.96
C GLU A 83 3.80 2.59 15.02
N ASN A 84 2.57 3.10 14.98
CA ASN A 84 1.53 2.71 15.95
C ASN A 84 1.08 1.26 15.80
N LYS A 85 1.06 0.74 14.60
CA LYS A 85 0.60 -0.63 14.32
C LYS A 85 1.73 -1.66 14.27
N GLY A 86 2.98 -1.21 14.19
CA GLY A 86 4.13 -2.10 14.11
C GLY A 86 4.49 -2.57 12.71
N ASN A 87 3.96 -1.92 11.66
CA ASN A 87 4.31 -2.27 10.28
C ASN A 87 5.73 -1.81 9.93
N PRO A 88 6.54 -2.66 9.28
CA PRO A 88 7.72 -2.16 8.57
C PRO A 88 7.27 -1.31 7.39
N ILE A 89 7.99 -0.24 7.10
CA ILE A 89 7.69 0.63 5.97
C ILE A 89 8.95 0.87 5.14
N VAL A 90 8.81 0.75 3.83
CA VAL A 90 9.85 1.07 2.84
C VAL A 90 9.38 2.30 2.06
N ILE A 91 10.18 3.35 2.07
CA ILE A 91 9.87 4.61 1.40
C ILE A 91 10.70 4.71 0.12
N GLY A 92 10.02 4.89 -0.98
CA GLY A 92 10.65 5.03 -2.29
C GLY A 92 10.75 6.46 -2.79
#